data_01fdf3ee5090995e3d0168d16a75c5f6
#
_entry.id   01fdf3ee5090995e3d0168d16a75c5f6
#
_cell.length_a   1.000
_cell.length_b   1.000
_cell.length_c   1.000
_cell.angle_alpha   90.00
_cell.angle_beta   90.00
_cell.angle_gamma   90.00
#
_symmetry.space_group_name_H-M   'P 1'
#
loop_
_entity.id
_entity.type
_entity.pdbx_description
1 polymer ?
#
loop_
_entity_poly.entity_id
_entity_poly.type
_entity_poly.pdbx_seq_one_letter_code
_entity_poly.pdbx_strand_id
1 'polypeptide(L)'
;MRIIVLGAGGAHKTETAIARAVRTLGHSCRQVNVVGWTRYLKGLAPPLVRRLVDSFEPDWLIATRPAIRLGEPVVRSLTRGRRSALWYFDLASRALPEVVTLGRSVDIMFVTTLSQVERYRAAGVPTVRHLPQGVDPVTDRPATRSPRRYRCDVSFVGSCQYPYRHEVLRAVAAMCGMQIRGPRWWDAPADLPVCGGPVWGTHFAQVVHGAAISLGAHALPEHARERGGGASNRMWKVFGCGGFYLGAHVDGIEAFARDGEHCAWYDDVDHAVALVRRYLADPEARTRIARAGRAHALACHTYAHRLALLLDGRSYTST
;
A
#
# COMPACT_ATOMS: atom_id res chain seq x y z
N MET A 1 18.59 6.69 16.44
CA MET A 1 19.10 6.98 15.09
C MET A 1 18.39 8.19 14.50
N ARG A 2 19.05 8.90 13.59
CA ARG A 2 18.48 9.98 12.76
C ARG A 2 18.15 9.40 11.38
N ILE A 3 16.92 9.51 10.94
CA ILE A 3 16.42 8.87 9.71
C ILE A 3 15.77 9.93 8.81
N ILE A 4 16.17 9.98 7.54
CA ILE A 4 15.50 10.78 6.51
C ILE A 4 14.63 9.89 5.64
N VAL A 5 13.39 10.34 5.35
CA VAL A 5 12.48 9.72 4.40
C VAL A 5 12.31 10.65 3.20
N LEU A 6 12.77 10.22 2.02
CA LEU A 6 12.62 10.92 0.74
C LEU A 6 11.44 10.38 -0.04
N GLY A 7 10.37 11.16 -0.21
CA GLY A 7 9.19 10.65 -0.90
C GLY A 7 8.10 11.69 -1.10
N ALA A 8 6.86 11.25 -1.17
CA ALA A 8 5.71 12.14 -1.27
C ALA A 8 5.32 12.69 0.11
N GLY A 9 4.81 13.92 0.15
CA GLY A 9 4.22 14.53 1.34
C GLY A 9 2.71 14.40 1.37
N GLY A 10 2.14 14.55 2.57
CA GLY A 10 0.69 14.53 2.82
C GLY A 10 0.29 13.51 3.88
N ALA A 11 -0.70 13.85 4.70
CA ALA A 11 -1.06 13.10 5.91
C ALA A 11 -1.38 11.60 5.68
N HIS A 12 -1.85 11.26 4.49
CA HIS A 12 -2.31 9.90 4.13
C HIS A 12 -1.33 9.14 3.21
N LYS A 13 -0.15 9.70 3.00
CA LYS A 13 0.88 9.06 2.17
C LYS A 13 1.64 7.99 2.96
N THR A 14 2.05 6.93 2.27
CA THR A 14 2.85 5.85 2.83
C THR A 14 4.13 6.37 3.47
N GLU A 15 4.78 7.34 2.85
CA GLU A 15 6.01 7.96 3.37
C GLU A 15 5.78 8.67 4.71
N THR A 16 4.59 9.24 4.89
CA THR A 16 4.23 9.87 6.18
C THR A 16 3.92 8.79 7.24
N ALA A 17 3.35 7.66 6.85
CA ALA A 17 3.19 6.50 7.73
C ALA A 17 4.58 5.95 8.16
N ILE A 18 5.52 5.84 7.22
CA ILE A 18 6.91 5.46 7.52
C ILE A 18 7.54 6.46 8.50
N ALA A 19 7.41 7.76 8.27
CA ALA A 19 7.96 8.78 9.15
C ALA A 19 7.34 8.74 10.57
N ARG A 20 6.06 8.39 10.69
CA ARG A 20 5.41 8.14 11.99
C ARG A 20 6.00 6.89 12.65
N ALA A 21 6.13 5.80 11.91
CA ALA A 21 6.71 4.56 12.42
C ALA A 21 8.15 4.74 12.92
N VAL A 22 8.97 5.54 12.23
CA VAL A 22 10.31 5.92 12.69
C VAL A 22 10.25 6.53 14.08
N ARG A 23 9.33 7.48 14.32
CA ARG A 23 9.17 8.15 15.62
C ARG A 23 8.59 7.22 16.68
N THR A 24 7.66 6.33 16.31
CA THR A 24 7.12 5.31 17.22
C THR A 24 8.20 4.36 17.74
N LEU A 25 9.23 4.08 16.93
CA LEU A 25 10.41 3.29 17.32
C LEU A 25 11.46 4.11 18.11
N GLY A 26 11.16 5.34 18.51
CA GLY A 26 12.06 6.18 19.29
C GLY A 26 13.18 6.84 18.49
N HIS A 27 13.05 6.94 17.16
CA HIS A 27 14.06 7.53 16.31
C HIS A 27 13.69 8.95 15.85
N SER A 28 14.69 9.81 15.63
CA SER A 28 14.49 11.12 15.02
C SER A 28 14.20 10.98 13.53
N CYS A 29 13.18 11.67 13.02
CA CYS A 29 12.79 11.58 11.62
C CYS A 29 12.57 12.95 10.98
N ARG A 30 13.16 13.15 9.81
CA ARG A 30 12.77 14.20 8.86
C ARG A 30 12.23 13.57 7.58
N GLN A 31 11.07 14.05 7.14
CA GLN A 31 10.47 13.68 5.86
C GLN A 31 10.64 14.82 4.86
N VAL A 32 11.13 14.51 3.68
CA VAL A 32 11.24 15.46 2.56
C VAL A 32 10.15 15.15 1.54
N ASN A 33 9.27 16.12 1.30
CA ASN A 33 8.28 16.01 0.22
C ASN A 33 8.92 16.31 -1.13
N VAL A 34 9.61 15.31 -1.69
CA VAL A 34 10.30 15.44 -2.99
C VAL A 34 9.34 15.89 -4.10
N VAL A 35 8.10 15.37 -4.12
CA VAL A 35 7.10 15.74 -5.13
C VAL A 35 6.76 17.22 -5.07
N GLY A 36 6.50 17.75 -3.88
CA GLY A 36 6.23 19.17 -3.67
C GLY A 36 7.46 20.04 -3.99
N TRP A 37 8.61 19.66 -3.44
CA TRP A 37 9.82 20.44 -3.65
C TRP A 37 10.24 20.50 -5.12
N THR A 38 10.23 19.38 -5.86
CA THR A 38 10.58 19.40 -7.30
C THR A 38 9.54 20.14 -8.14
N ARG A 39 8.27 20.15 -7.73
CA ARG A 39 7.21 20.89 -8.42
C ARG A 39 7.34 22.40 -8.25
N TYR A 40 7.57 22.86 -7.02
CA TYR A 40 7.53 24.30 -6.69
C TYR A 40 8.90 24.95 -6.72
N LEU A 41 9.97 24.27 -6.30
CA LEU A 41 11.32 24.80 -6.23
C LEU A 41 12.15 24.44 -7.48
N LYS A 42 11.64 23.55 -8.34
CA LYS A 42 12.28 23.12 -9.61
C LYS A 42 13.76 22.77 -9.41
N GLY A 43 14.66 23.44 -10.13
CA GLY A 43 16.11 23.23 -10.06
C GLY A 43 16.75 23.56 -8.70
N LEU A 44 16.07 24.28 -7.83
CA LEU A 44 16.56 24.55 -6.46
C LEU A 44 16.28 23.39 -5.50
N ALA A 45 15.39 22.44 -5.86
CA ALA A 45 15.06 21.34 -4.98
C ALA A 45 16.25 20.42 -4.65
N PRO A 46 17.08 19.96 -5.62
CA PRO A 46 18.22 19.10 -5.33
C PRO A 46 19.24 19.71 -4.35
N PRO A 47 19.74 20.94 -4.53
CA PRO A 47 20.70 21.52 -3.58
C PRO A 47 20.09 21.75 -2.18
N LEU A 48 18.81 22.11 -2.08
CA LEU A 48 18.13 22.25 -0.79
C LEU A 48 17.96 20.92 -0.08
N VAL A 49 17.59 19.85 -0.80
CA VAL A 49 17.53 18.49 -0.24
C VAL A 49 18.90 18.07 0.29
N ARG A 50 19.95 18.29 -0.49
CA ARG A 50 21.34 17.99 -0.07
C ARG A 50 21.69 18.74 1.22
N ARG A 51 21.50 20.07 1.25
CA ARG A 51 21.77 20.87 2.44
C ARG A 51 21.02 20.37 3.67
N LEU A 52 19.73 19.98 3.50
CA LEU A 52 18.91 19.43 4.58
C LEU A 52 19.47 18.08 5.06
N VAL A 53 19.87 17.19 4.14
CA VAL A 53 20.45 15.89 4.48
C VAL A 53 21.77 16.08 5.21
N ASP A 54 22.66 16.94 4.70
CA ASP A 54 23.95 17.18 5.30
C ASP A 54 23.84 17.85 6.68
N SER A 55 22.91 18.81 6.86
CA SER A 55 22.67 19.44 8.18
C SER A 55 22.00 18.52 9.19
N PHE A 56 21.24 17.52 8.73
CA PHE A 56 20.60 16.57 9.62
C PHE A 56 21.48 15.37 9.94
N GLU A 57 22.52 15.11 9.13
CA GLU A 57 23.47 13.99 9.28
C GLU A 57 22.78 12.66 9.62
N PRO A 58 21.94 12.12 8.74
CA PRO A 58 21.16 10.94 9.04
C PRO A 58 22.04 9.68 9.08
N ASP A 59 21.72 8.77 10.00
CA ASP A 59 22.25 7.40 10.05
C ASP A 59 21.66 6.55 8.91
N TRP A 60 20.40 6.82 8.55
CA TRP A 60 19.67 6.15 7.48
C TRP A 60 18.95 7.11 6.54
N LEU A 61 19.01 6.76 5.26
CA LEU A 61 18.23 7.40 4.21
C LEU A 61 17.28 6.37 3.60
N ILE A 62 15.97 6.60 3.76
CA ILE A 62 14.92 5.77 3.17
C ILE A 62 14.31 6.54 2.01
N ALA A 63 14.55 6.07 0.79
CA ALA A 63 13.95 6.60 -0.42
C ALA A 63 12.70 5.79 -0.81
N THR A 64 11.73 6.46 -1.43
CA THR A 64 10.62 5.82 -2.13
C THR A 64 10.62 6.29 -3.60
N ARG A 65 9.75 5.72 -4.45
CA ARG A 65 9.73 6.03 -5.89
C ARG A 65 9.82 7.53 -6.23
N PRO A 66 9.17 8.47 -5.53
CA PRO A 66 9.30 9.90 -5.81
C PRO A 66 10.73 10.45 -5.80
N ALA A 67 11.69 9.77 -5.14
CA ALA A 67 13.09 10.19 -5.13
C ALA A 67 13.73 10.20 -6.54
N ILE A 68 13.17 9.45 -7.50
CA ILE A 68 13.56 9.50 -8.93
C ILE A 68 13.58 10.93 -9.47
N ARG A 69 12.67 11.79 -8.99
CA ARG A 69 12.59 13.21 -9.42
C ARG A 69 13.80 14.06 -9.08
N LEU A 70 14.65 13.61 -8.16
CA LEU A 70 15.91 14.30 -7.82
C LEU A 70 17.02 13.99 -8.83
N GLY A 71 16.85 12.95 -9.63
CA GLY A 71 17.89 12.43 -10.53
C GLY A 71 18.89 11.51 -9.82
N GLU A 72 19.41 10.54 -10.55
CA GLU A 72 20.34 9.53 -10.03
C GLU A 72 21.61 10.13 -9.41
N PRO A 73 22.29 11.10 -10.04
CA PRO A 73 23.52 11.66 -9.47
C PRO A 73 23.30 12.31 -8.09
N VAL A 74 22.13 12.92 -7.90
CA VAL A 74 21.77 13.53 -6.60
C VAL A 74 21.52 12.43 -5.57
N VAL A 75 20.67 11.42 -5.88
CA VAL A 75 20.40 10.32 -4.94
C VAL A 75 21.68 9.61 -4.54
N ARG A 76 22.55 9.26 -5.51
CA ARG A 76 23.84 8.63 -5.25
C ARG A 76 24.75 9.49 -4.34
N SER A 77 24.71 10.81 -4.49
CA SER A 77 25.46 11.70 -3.59
C SER A 77 24.90 11.74 -2.17
N LEU A 78 23.56 11.63 -2.04
CA LEU A 78 22.87 11.64 -0.73
C LEU A 78 23.08 10.33 0.04
N THR A 79 23.24 9.20 -0.65
CA THR A 79 23.43 7.87 -0.03
C THR A 79 24.89 7.58 0.33
N ARG A 80 25.85 8.28 -0.27
CA ARG A 80 27.28 8.03 -0.02
C ARG A 80 27.66 8.19 1.45
N GLY A 81 28.26 7.13 2.01
CA GLY A 81 28.71 7.10 3.42
C GLY A 81 27.57 7.00 4.45
N ARG A 82 26.35 6.68 4.02
CA ARG A 82 25.17 6.53 4.88
C ARG A 82 24.47 5.22 4.55
N ARG A 83 23.88 4.56 5.55
CA ARG A 83 23.00 3.41 5.28
C ARG A 83 21.77 3.90 4.51
N SER A 84 21.40 3.16 3.47
CA SER A 84 20.35 3.62 2.54
C SER A 84 19.46 2.49 2.05
N ALA A 85 18.18 2.79 1.91
CA ALA A 85 17.19 1.87 1.36
C ALA A 85 16.28 2.57 0.35
N LEU A 86 15.91 1.84 -0.70
CA LEU A 86 14.74 2.14 -1.53
C LEU A 86 13.60 1.22 -1.12
N TRP A 87 12.50 1.76 -0.65
CA TRP A 87 11.28 0.97 -0.46
C TRP A 87 10.29 1.26 -1.59
N TYR A 88 10.17 0.30 -2.52
CA TYR A 88 9.36 0.42 -3.72
C TYR A 88 8.03 -0.33 -3.56
N PHE A 89 6.90 0.39 -3.71
CA PHE A 89 5.56 -0.13 -3.37
C PHE A 89 4.73 -0.53 -4.59
N ASP A 90 5.08 -0.03 -5.78
CA ASP A 90 4.25 -0.25 -6.96
C ASP A 90 4.51 -1.64 -7.53
N LEU A 91 3.44 -2.32 -7.92
CA LEU A 91 3.53 -3.53 -8.70
C LEU A 91 3.70 -3.17 -10.18
N ALA A 92 4.64 -3.81 -10.84
CA ALA A 92 4.89 -3.66 -12.27
C ALA A 92 5.23 -5.02 -12.88
N SER A 93 4.71 -5.29 -14.07
CA SER A 93 4.97 -6.53 -14.82
C SER A 93 6.42 -6.69 -15.26
N ARG A 94 7.19 -5.61 -15.28
CA ARG A 94 8.62 -5.59 -15.62
C ARG A 94 9.41 -4.67 -14.69
N ALA A 95 10.71 -4.87 -14.63
CA ALA A 95 11.61 -3.93 -13.95
C ALA A 95 11.65 -2.60 -14.74
N LEU A 96 11.30 -1.50 -14.08
CA LEU A 96 11.31 -0.16 -14.69
C LEU A 96 12.74 0.40 -14.64
N PRO A 97 13.30 0.87 -15.78
CA PRO A 97 14.69 1.34 -15.84
C PRO A 97 15.04 2.41 -14.79
N GLU A 98 14.14 3.37 -14.58
CA GLU A 98 14.33 4.42 -13.60
C GLU A 98 14.34 3.91 -12.15
N VAL A 99 13.59 2.84 -11.86
CA VAL A 99 13.57 2.19 -10.55
C VAL A 99 14.82 1.33 -10.35
N VAL A 100 15.28 0.64 -11.40
CA VAL A 100 16.55 -0.10 -11.39
C VAL A 100 17.72 0.84 -11.09
N THR A 101 17.78 1.99 -11.77
CA THR A 101 18.80 3.02 -11.56
C THR A 101 18.80 3.52 -10.12
N LEU A 102 17.61 3.80 -9.57
CA LEU A 102 17.46 4.21 -8.17
C LEU A 102 17.86 3.08 -7.21
N GLY A 103 17.47 1.84 -7.50
CA GLY A 103 17.82 0.65 -6.71
C GLY A 103 19.34 0.40 -6.64
N ARG A 104 20.07 0.73 -7.71
CA ARG A 104 21.54 0.66 -7.75
C ARG A 104 22.23 1.80 -6.98
N SER A 105 21.48 2.82 -6.58
CA SER A 105 22.01 3.99 -5.86
C SER A 105 21.83 3.89 -4.35
N VAL A 106 21.33 2.76 -3.84
CA VAL A 106 21.12 2.48 -2.42
C VAL A 106 21.75 1.15 -2.02
N ASP A 107 21.93 0.91 -0.72
CA ASP A 107 22.50 -0.35 -0.23
C ASP A 107 21.51 -1.52 -0.35
N ILE A 108 20.22 -1.26 -0.11
CA ILE A 108 19.17 -2.29 -0.14
C ILE A 108 17.90 -1.74 -0.81
N MET A 109 17.38 -2.49 -1.76
CA MET A 109 16.04 -2.26 -2.32
C MET A 109 15.04 -3.21 -1.69
N PHE A 110 13.93 -2.68 -1.18
CA PHE A 110 12.79 -3.45 -0.67
C PHE A 110 11.63 -3.35 -1.65
N VAL A 111 11.01 -4.50 -1.93
CA VAL A 111 9.86 -4.65 -2.84
C VAL A 111 8.74 -5.43 -2.18
N THR A 112 7.53 -5.36 -2.70
CA THR A 112 6.32 -5.83 -2.02
C THR A 112 5.91 -7.25 -2.35
N THR A 113 6.56 -7.92 -3.31
CA THR A 113 6.33 -9.33 -3.66
C THR A 113 7.62 -10.09 -3.89
N LEU A 114 7.61 -11.41 -3.73
CA LEU A 114 8.79 -12.25 -3.97
C LEU A 114 9.20 -12.27 -5.44
N SER A 115 8.24 -12.26 -6.37
CA SER A 115 8.53 -12.19 -7.80
C SER A 115 9.26 -10.90 -8.21
N GLN A 116 8.98 -9.79 -7.54
CA GLN A 116 9.73 -8.55 -7.75
C GLN A 116 11.18 -8.65 -7.24
N VAL A 117 11.45 -9.44 -6.20
CA VAL A 117 12.83 -9.66 -5.74
C VAL A 117 13.68 -10.26 -6.84
N GLU A 118 13.21 -11.33 -7.47
CA GLU A 118 13.90 -12.00 -8.58
C GLU A 118 14.04 -11.08 -9.79
N ARG A 119 12.96 -10.38 -10.14
CA ARG A 119 12.89 -9.45 -11.28
C ARG A 119 13.90 -8.32 -11.19
N TYR A 120 14.01 -7.66 -10.03
CA TYR A 120 14.93 -6.55 -9.86
C TYR A 120 16.38 -7.02 -9.68
N ARG A 121 16.61 -8.20 -9.11
CA ARG A 121 17.95 -8.84 -9.10
C ARG A 121 18.42 -9.17 -10.51
N ALA A 122 17.56 -9.79 -11.32
CA ALA A 122 17.86 -10.07 -12.72
C ALA A 122 18.11 -8.80 -13.55
N ALA A 123 17.49 -7.69 -13.19
CA ALA A 123 17.76 -6.38 -13.79
C ALA A 123 19.05 -5.71 -13.27
N GLY A 124 19.81 -6.37 -12.39
CA GLY A 124 21.11 -5.94 -11.91
C GLY A 124 21.05 -4.97 -10.70
N VAL A 125 20.02 -5.03 -9.87
CA VAL A 125 20.02 -4.39 -8.55
C VAL A 125 20.73 -5.33 -7.56
N PRO A 126 21.82 -4.90 -6.89
CA PRO A 126 22.69 -5.82 -6.13
C PRO A 126 22.00 -6.50 -4.96
N THR A 127 21.24 -5.74 -4.18
CA THR A 127 20.58 -6.26 -2.98
C THR A 127 19.09 -5.92 -3.03
N VAL A 128 18.26 -6.94 -3.26
CA VAL A 128 16.79 -6.81 -3.26
C VAL A 128 16.19 -7.73 -2.22
N ARG A 129 15.25 -7.23 -1.43
CA ARG A 129 14.57 -7.96 -0.35
C ARG A 129 13.07 -7.76 -0.39
N HIS A 130 12.34 -8.74 0.09
CA HIS A 130 10.89 -8.67 0.23
C HIS A 130 10.50 -7.91 1.49
N LEU A 131 9.66 -6.89 1.36
CA LEU A 131 9.07 -6.15 2.48
C LEU A 131 7.72 -5.53 2.05
N PRO A 132 6.59 -6.16 2.39
CA PRO A 132 5.26 -5.63 2.08
C PRO A 132 4.97 -4.35 2.88
N GLN A 133 3.98 -3.59 2.43
CA GLN A 133 3.43 -2.47 3.19
C GLN A 133 2.77 -2.96 4.49
N GLY A 134 2.22 -2.04 5.28
CA GLY A 134 1.56 -2.34 6.54
C GLY A 134 0.45 -1.35 6.88
N VAL A 135 -0.12 -1.51 8.07
CA VAL A 135 -1.10 -0.60 8.65
C VAL A 135 -0.41 0.61 9.29
N ASP A 136 -0.97 1.78 9.09
CA ASP A 136 -0.66 2.96 9.89
C ASP A 136 -1.74 3.16 10.97
N PRO A 137 -1.49 2.82 12.23
CA PRO A 137 -2.50 2.88 13.29
C PRO A 137 -3.07 4.29 13.54
N VAL A 138 -2.38 5.33 13.05
CA VAL A 138 -2.81 6.73 13.22
C VAL A 138 -3.87 7.12 12.20
N THR A 139 -3.68 6.75 10.93
CA THR A 139 -4.61 7.13 9.85
C THR A 139 -5.59 6.02 9.48
N ASP A 140 -5.17 4.76 9.63
CA ASP A 140 -5.99 3.59 9.32
C ASP A 140 -6.67 3.11 10.62
N ARG A 141 -7.70 3.84 11.02
CA ARG A 141 -8.45 3.57 12.26
C ARG A 141 -9.96 3.60 11.99
N PRO A 142 -10.76 2.87 12.77
CA PRO A 142 -12.22 2.85 12.59
C PRO A 142 -12.82 4.25 12.65
N ALA A 143 -13.79 4.51 11.79
CA ALA A 143 -14.63 5.69 11.89
C ALA A 143 -15.75 5.44 12.92
N THR A 144 -16.11 6.47 13.68
CA THR A 144 -17.21 6.39 14.65
C THR A 144 -18.58 6.48 13.99
N ARG A 145 -18.65 7.02 12.76
CA ARG A 145 -19.87 7.17 11.98
C ARG A 145 -19.55 7.20 10.48
N SER A 146 -20.53 6.78 9.66
CA SER A 146 -20.48 6.96 8.22
C SER A 146 -21.68 7.76 7.73
N PRO A 147 -21.47 8.83 6.95
CA PRO A 147 -22.54 9.53 6.25
C PRO A 147 -23.36 8.60 5.35
N ARG A 148 -24.66 8.91 5.13
CA ARG A 148 -25.56 8.10 4.29
C ARG A 148 -24.99 7.85 2.88
N ARG A 149 -24.29 8.83 2.29
CA ARG A 149 -23.66 8.73 0.96
C ARG A 149 -22.60 7.64 0.83
N TYR A 150 -22.11 7.06 1.95
CA TYR A 150 -21.13 5.96 1.96
C TYR A 150 -21.74 4.61 2.35
N ARG A 151 -23.03 4.57 2.67
CA ARG A 151 -23.70 3.32 3.04
C ARG A 151 -24.00 2.48 1.80
N CYS A 152 -23.51 1.25 1.79
CA CYS A 152 -23.71 0.28 0.71
C CYS A 152 -23.44 -1.13 1.21
N ASP A 153 -23.83 -2.12 0.42
CA ASP A 153 -23.50 -3.52 0.71
C ASP A 153 -22.01 -3.77 0.45
N VAL A 154 -21.51 -3.33 -0.70
CA VAL A 154 -20.10 -3.54 -1.09
C VAL A 154 -19.47 -2.22 -1.50
N SER A 155 -18.29 -1.92 -0.96
CA SER A 155 -17.48 -0.79 -1.41
C SER A 155 -16.21 -1.28 -2.12
N PHE A 156 -15.82 -0.57 -3.18
CA PHE A 156 -14.52 -0.70 -3.81
C PHE A 156 -13.82 0.66 -3.86
N VAL A 157 -12.63 0.76 -3.30
CA VAL A 157 -11.80 1.97 -3.40
C VAL A 157 -10.53 1.64 -4.16
N GLY A 158 -10.39 2.16 -5.37
CA GLY A 158 -9.24 1.89 -6.24
C GLY A 158 -9.28 2.65 -7.54
N SER A 159 -8.24 2.53 -8.38
CA SER A 159 -8.14 3.22 -9.66
C SER A 159 -8.89 2.49 -10.77
N CYS A 160 -9.48 3.25 -11.71
CA CYS A 160 -10.11 2.74 -12.93
C CYS A 160 -9.12 2.18 -13.96
N GLN A 161 -7.88 2.62 -13.93
CA GLN A 161 -6.88 2.35 -14.99
C GLN A 161 -6.53 0.87 -15.24
N TYR A 162 -7.21 -0.07 -14.58
CA TYR A 162 -6.94 -1.50 -14.65
C TYR A 162 -8.21 -2.25 -15.06
N PRO A 163 -8.47 -2.46 -16.35
CA PRO A 163 -9.69 -3.09 -16.86
C PRO A 163 -9.94 -4.50 -16.33
N TYR A 164 -8.88 -5.25 -16.01
CA TYR A 164 -8.98 -6.61 -15.49
C TYR A 164 -9.87 -6.74 -14.25
N ARG A 165 -9.95 -5.70 -13.41
CA ARG A 165 -10.83 -5.71 -12.23
C ARG A 165 -12.30 -5.43 -12.55
N HIS A 166 -12.60 -4.91 -13.74
CA HIS A 166 -13.96 -4.49 -14.08
C HIS A 166 -14.93 -5.66 -14.13
N GLU A 167 -14.47 -6.86 -14.46
CA GLU A 167 -15.31 -8.06 -14.53
C GLU A 167 -15.91 -8.39 -13.15
N VAL A 168 -15.08 -8.55 -12.13
CA VAL A 168 -15.57 -8.83 -10.77
C VAL A 168 -16.40 -7.67 -10.22
N LEU A 169 -16.06 -6.42 -10.56
CA LEU A 169 -16.85 -5.26 -10.12
C LEU A 169 -18.24 -5.26 -10.73
N ARG A 170 -18.39 -5.61 -12.03
CA ARG A 170 -19.69 -5.76 -12.71
C ARG A 170 -20.53 -6.88 -12.09
N ALA A 171 -19.94 -8.06 -11.94
CA ALA A 171 -20.63 -9.21 -11.39
C ALA A 171 -21.17 -8.94 -9.98
N VAL A 172 -20.38 -8.29 -9.13
CA VAL A 172 -20.82 -7.91 -7.78
C VAL A 172 -21.89 -6.79 -7.84
N ALA A 173 -21.70 -5.78 -8.67
CA ALA A 173 -22.65 -4.66 -8.81
C ALA A 173 -24.03 -5.10 -9.34
N ALA A 174 -24.08 -6.17 -10.13
CA ALA A 174 -25.33 -6.73 -10.66
C ALA A 174 -26.21 -7.39 -9.56
N MET A 175 -25.64 -7.72 -8.39
CA MET A 175 -26.36 -8.47 -7.37
C MET A 175 -26.65 -7.70 -6.07
N CYS A 176 -26.01 -6.56 -5.82
CA CYS A 176 -26.13 -5.84 -4.56
C CYS A 176 -25.84 -4.35 -4.71
N GLY A 177 -26.16 -3.56 -3.68
CA GLY A 177 -25.86 -2.13 -3.61
C GLY A 177 -24.36 -1.90 -3.51
N MET A 178 -23.70 -1.60 -4.63
CA MET A 178 -22.26 -1.37 -4.69
C MET A 178 -21.91 0.11 -4.88
N GLN A 179 -20.79 0.54 -4.27
CA GLN A 179 -20.20 1.85 -4.50
C GLN A 179 -18.73 1.73 -4.90
N ILE A 180 -18.36 2.37 -6.01
CA ILE A 180 -16.99 2.44 -6.53
C ILE A 180 -16.46 3.86 -6.36
N ARG A 181 -15.24 4.00 -5.81
CA ARG A 181 -14.56 5.29 -5.62
C ARG A 181 -13.08 5.17 -5.94
N GLY A 182 -12.50 6.28 -6.40
CA GLY A 182 -11.05 6.32 -6.66
C GLY A 182 -10.66 7.25 -7.78
N PRO A 183 -9.38 7.27 -8.17
CA PRO A 183 -8.91 8.09 -9.28
C PRO A 183 -9.26 7.46 -10.64
N ARG A 184 -9.40 8.35 -11.66
CA ARG A 184 -9.55 7.98 -13.08
C ARG A 184 -10.82 7.20 -13.41
N TRP A 185 -11.91 7.42 -12.69
CA TRP A 185 -13.22 6.84 -12.99
C TRP A 185 -14.09 7.73 -13.90
N TRP A 186 -13.57 8.86 -14.41
CA TRP A 186 -14.30 9.73 -15.35
C TRP A 186 -14.52 9.08 -16.72
N ASP A 187 -13.66 8.13 -17.13
CA ASP A 187 -13.79 7.32 -18.34
C ASP A 187 -14.27 5.90 -18.06
N ALA A 188 -14.97 5.70 -16.93
CA ALA A 188 -15.44 4.40 -16.53
C ALA A 188 -16.54 3.89 -17.45
N PRO A 189 -16.64 2.57 -17.66
CA PRO A 189 -17.81 1.97 -18.27
C PRO A 189 -19.09 2.41 -17.54
N ALA A 190 -20.13 2.78 -18.30
CA ALA A 190 -21.37 3.35 -17.76
C ALA A 190 -22.16 2.36 -16.89
N ASP A 191 -21.88 1.08 -16.99
CA ASP A 191 -22.49 -0.01 -16.23
C ASP A 191 -21.88 -0.21 -14.82
N LEU A 192 -20.84 0.55 -14.49
CA LEU A 192 -20.23 0.48 -13.16
C LEU A 192 -20.75 1.58 -12.21
N PRO A 193 -21.16 1.26 -10.98
CA PRO A 193 -21.74 2.21 -10.02
C PRO A 193 -20.68 3.11 -9.38
N VAL A 194 -20.12 4.00 -10.18
CA VAL A 194 -19.10 4.97 -9.76
C VAL A 194 -19.75 6.12 -9.02
N CYS A 195 -19.44 6.28 -7.74
CA CYS A 195 -20.04 7.25 -6.84
C CYS A 195 -19.14 8.43 -6.49
N GLY A 196 -17.90 8.47 -6.99
CA GLY A 196 -17.02 9.61 -6.76
C GLY A 196 -15.53 9.33 -6.84
N GLY A 197 -14.77 10.41 -6.65
CA GLY A 197 -13.32 10.43 -6.73
C GLY A 197 -12.59 9.74 -5.56
N PRO A 198 -11.28 9.96 -5.47
CA PRO A 198 -10.44 9.36 -4.45
C PRO A 198 -10.84 9.76 -3.03
N VAL A 199 -10.74 8.82 -2.10
CA VAL A 199 -10.96 9.04 -0.66
C VAL A 199 -9.74 8.59 0.12
N TRP A 200 -9.38 9.34 1.17
CA TRP A 200 -8.25 9.06 2.04
C TRP A 200 -8.56 9.37 3.50
N GLY A 201 -7.79 8.82 4.43
CA GLY A 201 -7.86 9.08 5.86
C GLY A 201 -9.26 8.90 6.41
N THR A 202 -9.82 9.90 7.07
CA THR A 202 -11.15 9.84 7.68
C THR A 202 -12.25 9.46 6.66
N HIS A 203 -12.18 9.98 5.44
CA HIS A 203 -13.17 9.63 4.41
C HIS A 203 -13.05 8.17 3.98
N PHE A 204 -11.82 7.63 3.85
CA PHE A 204 -11.62 6.22 3.58
C PHE A 204 -12.19 5.35 4.71
N ALA A 205 -11.89 5.69 5.97
CA ALA A 205 -12.43 5.01 7.13
C ALA A 205 -13.97 5.05 7.18
N GLN A 206 -14.57 6.18 6.80
CA GLN A 206 -16.03 6.32 6.70
C GLN A 206 -16.63 5.45 5.59
N VAL A 207 -15.95 5.30 4.44
CA VAL A 207 -16.37 4.39 3.37
C VAL A 207 -16.32 2.95 3.85
N VAL A 208 -15.23 2.53 4.50
CA VAL A 208 -15.09 1.19 5.09
C VAL A 208 -16.16 0.93 6.14
N HIS A 209 -16.41 1.89 7.03
CA HIS A 209 -17.44 1.76 8.07
C HIS A 209 -18.88 1.73 7.51
N GLY A 210 -19.12 2.39 6.37
CA GLY A 210 -20.43 2.46 5.72
C GLY A 210 -20.78 1.24 4.86
N ALA A 211 -19.80 0.42 4.52
CA ALA A 211 -19.98 -0.77 3.69
C ALA A 211 -20.01 -2.04 4.54
N ALA A 212 -20.86 -3.00 4.18
CA ALA A 212 -20.83 -4.33 4.80
C ALA A 212 -19.57 -5.11 4.39
N ILE A 213 -19.12 -4.95 3.14
CA ILE A 213 -17.94 -5.61 2.57
C ILE A 213 -17.06 -4.59 1.87
N SER A 214 -15.76 -4.62 2.15
CA SER A 214 -14.74 -3.88 1.38
C SER A 214 -14.06 -4.83 0.40
N LEU A 215 -14.34 -4.65 -0.90
CA LEU A 215 -13.85 -5.54 -1.96
C LEU A 215 -12.43 -5.17 -2.39
N GLY A 216 -11.58 -6.20 -2.51
CA GLY A 216 -10.27 -6.14 -3.15
C GLY A 216 -10.31 -6.82 -4.52
N ALA A 217 -9.72 -6.20 -5.53
CA ALA A 217 -9.58 -6.80 -6.86
C ALA A 217 -8.17 -6.55 -7.40
N HIS A 218 -7.63 -7.52 -8.14
CA HIS A 218 -6.33 -7.39 -8.79
C HIS A 218 -6.32 -6.25 -9.81
N ALA A 219 -5.16 -5.62 -9.95
CA ALA A 219 -4.96 -4.60 -10.97
C ALA A 219 -4.66 -5.20 -12.34
N LEU A 220 -3.87 -6.27 -12.38
CA LEU A 220 -3.40 -6.94 -13.60
C LEU A 220 -3.54 -8.46 -13.46
N PRO A 221 -3.71 -9.19 -14.59
CA PRO A 221 -3.77 -10.68 -14.57
C PRO A 221 -2.54 -11.31 -13.93
N GLU A 222 -1.36 -10.71 -14.16
CA GLU A 222 -0.10 -11.19 -13.61
C GLU A 222 -0.07 -11.16 -12.09
N HIS A 223 -0.83 -10.25 -11.46
CA HIS A 223 -0.91 -10.16 -10.00
C HIS A 223 -1.60 -11.39 -9.38
N ALA A 224 -2.49 -12.05 -10.10
CA ALA A 224 -3.11 -13.30 -9.68
C ALA A 224 -2.11 -14.48 -9.65
N ARG A 225 -0.99 -14.35 -10.38
CA ARG A 225 0.07 -15.35 -10.48
C ARG A 225 1.35 -14.98 -9.72
N GLU A 226 1.36 -13.85 -9.03
CA GLU A 226 2.50 -13.38 -8.25
C GLU A 226 2.68 -14.26 -7.01
N ARG A 227 3.81 -14.96 -6.92
CA ARG A 227 4.19 -15.70 -5.71
C ARG A 227 4.58 -14.76 -4.59
N GLY A 228 4.27 -15.14 -3.37
CA GLY A 228 4.70 -14.41 -2.16
C GLY A 228 3.76 -13.32 -1.72
N GLY A 229 2.47 -13.50 -2.01
CA GLY A 229 1.40 -12.71 -1.40
C GLY A 229 1.47 -11.23 -1.74
N GLY A 230 0.93 -10.82 -2.86
CA GLY A 230 0.77 -9.42 -3.23
C GLY A 230 -0.25 -8.67 -2.34
N ALA A 231 0.05 -8.55 -1.04
CA ALA A 231 -0.82 -7.86 -0.10
C ALA A 231 -0.97 -6.38 -0.50
N SER A 232 -2.14 -6.03 -0.98
CA SER A 232 -2.41 -4.67 -1.43
C SER A 232 -2.46 -3.69 -0.26
N ASN A 233 -2.02 -2.46 -0.47
CA ASN A 233 -2.15 -1.40 0.55
C ASN A 233 -3.61 -1.18 0.98
N ARG A 234 -4.59 -1.46 0.10
CA ARG A 234 -6.02 -1.40 0.44
C ARG A 234 -6.38 -2.40 1.54
N MET A 235 -5.88 -3.63 1.46
CA MET A 235 -6.10 -4.67 2.48
C MET A 235 -5.70 -4.14 3.87
N TRP A 236 -4.47 -3.64 3.99
CA TRP A 236 -3.96 -3.09 5.25
C TRP A 236 -4.81 -1.94 5.78
N LYS A 237 -5.23 -1.04 4.90
CA LYS A 237 -6.09 0.09 5.28
C LYS A 237 -7.48 -0.37 5.73
N VAL A 238 -8.07 -1.36 5.06
CA VAL A 238 -9.37 -1.91 5.45
C VAL A 238 -9.26 -2.58 6.83
N PHE A 239 -8.24 -3.39 7.05
CA PHE A 239 -7.98 -4.00 8.37
C PHE A 239 -7.81 -2.95 9.46
N GLY A 240 -6.95 -1.96 9.25
CA GLY A 240 -6.76 -0.86 10.21
C GLY A 240 -8.05 -0.12 10.54
N CYS A 241 -8.90 0.11 9.53
CA CYS A 241 -10.23 0.73 9.69
C CYS A 241 -11.29 -0.22 10.30
N GLY A 242 -10.98 -1.50 10.51
CA GLY A 242 -11.89 -2.47 11.12
C GLY A 242 -13.00 -2.95 10.19
N GLY A 243 -12.80 -2.89 8.87
CA GLY A 243 -13.73 -3.39 7.87
C GLY A 243 -13.54 -4.88 7.55
N PHE A 244 -14.61 -5.53 7.10
CA PHE A 244 -14.51 -6.86 6.51
C PHE A 244 -13.92 -6.76 5.10
N TYR A 245 -12.78 -7.41 4.88
CA TYR A 245 -12.10 -7.44 3.59
C TYR A 245 -12.40 -8.75 2.85
N LEU A 246 -12.89 -8.62 1.61
CA LEU A 246 -13.02 -9.72 0.65
C LEU A 246 -12.08 -9.44 -0.51
N GLY A 247 -11.01 -10.21 -0.66
CA GLY A 247 -9.96 -9.98 -1.64
C GLY A 247 -9.77 -11.12 -2.62
N ALA A 248 -9.13 -10.84 -3.74
CA ALA A 248 -8.70 -11.88 -4.66
C ALA A 248 -7.50 -12.63 -4.07
N HIS A 249 -7.55 -13.96 -4.13
CA HIS A 249 -6.49 -14.84 -3.69
C HIS A 249 -5.23 -14.70 -4.54
N VAL A 250 -4.08 -14.83 -3.91
CA VAL A 250 -2.77 -15.00 -4.55
C VAL A 250 -1.94 -15.97 -3.73
N ASP A 251 -1.10 -16.76 -4.36
CA ASP A 251 -0.25 -17.75 -3.69
C ASP A 251 0.56 -17.13 -2.55
N GLY A 252 0.40 -17.67 -1.35
CA GLY A 252 1.11 -17.25 -0.15
C GLY A 252 0.54 -16.03 0.55
N ILE A 253 -0.67 -15.55 0.17
CA ILE A 253 -1.35 -14.44 0.84
C ILE A 253 -1.74 -14.80 2.29
N GLU A 254 -1.92 -16.07 2.59
CA GLU A 254 -2.25 -16.60 3.91
C GLU A 254 -1.18 -16.31 4.95
N ALA A 255 0.08 -16.11 4.52
CA ALA A 255 1.15 -15.63 5.36
C ALA A 255 0.88 -14.25 5.99
N PHE A 256 -0.06 -13.49 5.42
CA PHE A 256 -0.46 -12.16 5.89
C PHE A 256 -1.85 -12.16 6.52
N ALA A 257 -2.77 -12.96 6.00
CA ALA A 257 -4.14 -13.01 6.50
C ALA A 257 -4.82 -14.30 6.05
N ARG A 258 -5.31 -15.10 7.01
CA ARG A 258 -5.94 -16.38 6.76
C ARG A 258 -7.41 -16.22 6.38
N ASP A 259 -7.85 -17.04 5.41
CA ASP A 259 -9.23 -17.09 4.97
C ASP A 259 -10.18 -17.49 6.10
N GLY A 260 -11.36 -16.90 6.14
CA GLY A 260 -12.39 -17.16 7.16
C GLY A 260 -12.04 -16.71 8.58
N GLU A 261 -10.78 -16.33 8.84
CA GLU A 261 -10.30 -15.87 10.15
C GLU A 261 -10.04 -14.35 10.17
N HIS A 262 -9.26 -13.84 9.23
CA HIS A 262 -8.86 -12.43 9.19
C HIS A 262 -9.55 -11.66 8.05
N CYS A 263 -9.96 -12.34 7.01
CA CYS A 263 -10.60 -11.84 5.80
C CYS A 263 -11.31 -12.98 5.07
N ALA A 264 -11.76 -12.74 3.84
CA ALA A 264 -12.14 -13.80 2.91
C ALA A 264 -11.40 -13.65 1.59
N TRP A 265 -11.03 -14.79 0.97
CA TRP A 265 -10.34 -14.83 -0.30
C TRP A 265 -11.20 -15.50 -1.38
N TYR A 266 -11.28 -14.89 -2.56
CA TYR A 266 -11.94 -15.47 -3.73
C TYR A 266 -10.94 -15.79 -4.83
N ASP A 267 -11.16 -16.88 -5.56
CA ASP A 267 -10.28 -17.36 -6.63
C ASP A 267 -10.67 -16.81 -8.00
N ASP A 268 -11.98 -16.68 -8.23
CA ASP A 268 -12.57 -16.21 -9.49
C ASP A 268 -13.80 -15.33 -9.27
N VAL A 269 -14.42 -14.91 -10.35
CA VAL A 269 -15.58 -14.00 -10.32
C VAL A 269 -16.81 -14.67 -9.70
N ASP A 270 -17.07 -15.92 -10.02
CA ASP A 270 -18.24 -16.66 -9.50
C ASP A 270 -18.08 -16.92 -8.01
N HIS A 271 -16.86 -17.28 -7.59
CA HIS A 271 -16.53 -17.43 -6.16
C HIS A 271 -16.66 -16.08 -5.42
N ALA A 272 -16.22 -14.96 -6.02
CA ALA A 272 -16.43 -13.64 -5.43
C ALA A 272 -17.91 -13.33 -5.20
N VAL A 273 -18.77 -13.59 -6.19
CA VAL A 273 -20.21 -13.39 -6.09
C VAL A 273 -20.83 -14.29 -5.01
N ALA A 274 -20.42 -15.55 -4.95
CA ALA A 274 -20.89 -16.51 -3.93
C ALA A 274 -20.53 -16.05 -2.51
N LEU A 275 -19.28 -15.61 -2.30
CA LEU A 275 -18.82 -15.10 -1.01
C LEU A 275 -19.49 -13.77 -0.64
N VAL A 276 -19.71 -12.87 -1.58
CA VAL A 276 -20.47 -11.63 -1.32
C VAL A 276 -21.87 -11.98 -0.83
N ARG A 277 -22.58 -12.89 -1.51
CA ARG A 277 -23.93 -13.33 -1.10
C ARG A 277 -23.92 -13.96 0.29
N ARG A 278 -22.98 -14.89 0.55
CA ARG A 278 -22.80 -15.54 1.84
C ARG A 278 -22.59 -14.51 2.96
N TYR A 279 -21.62 -13.62 2.78
CA TYR A 279 -21.26 -12.68 3.84
C TYR A 279 -22.21 -11.50 3.97
N LEU A 280 -23.02 -11.15 2.98
CA LEU A 280 -24.13 -10.21 3.17
C LEU A 280 -25.21 -10.79 4.06
N ALA A 281 -25.46 -12.11 3.96
CA ALA A 281 -26.43 -12.82 4.79
C ALA A 281 -25.94 -13.08 6.23
N ASP A 282 -24.62 -12.97 6.50
CA ASP A 282 -24.03 -13.31 7.81
C ASP A 282 -23.23 -12.10 8.40
N PRO A 283 -23.92 -11.14 9.03
CA PRO A 283 -23.30 -9.98 9.66
C PRO A 283 -22.43 -10.34 10.88
N GLU A 284 -22.72 -11.44 11.55
CA GLU A 284 -21.97 -11.89 12.73
C GLU A 284 -20.59 -12.39 12.31
N ALA A 285 -20.53 -13.25 11.27
CA ALA A 285 -19.25 -13.70 10.71
C ALA A 285 -18.41 -12.52 10.21
N ARG A 286 -19.01 -11.56 9.48
CA ARG A 286 -18.30 -10.36 9.04
C ARG A 286 -17.69 -9.59 10.21
N THR A 287 -18.45 -9.38 11.27
CA THR A 287 -17.99 -8.62 12.45
C THR A 287 -16.85 -9.35 13.17
N ARG A 288 -16.98 -10.66 13.35
CA ARG A 288 -15.96 -11.51 13.98
C ARG A 288 -14.65 -11.47 13.17
N ILE A 289 -14.73 -11.70 11.85
CA ILE A 289 -13.58 -11.75 10.95
C ILE A 289 -12.91 -10.37 10.86
N ALA A 290 -13.68 -9.30 10.70
CA ALA A 290 -13.13 -7.93 10.64
C ALA A 290 -12.40 -7.54 11.92
N ARG A 291 -12.93 -7.93 13.09
CA ARG A 291 -12.27 -7.71 14.39
C ARG A 291 -10.95 -8.48 14.49
N ALA A 292 -10.95 -9.76 14.10
CA ALA A 292 -9.75 -10.59 14.10
C ALA A 292 -8.69 -10.08 13.11
N GLY A 293 -9.10 -9.72 11.89
CA GLY A 293 -8.21 -9.15 10.88
C GLY A 293 -7.55 -7.85 11.34
N ARG A 294 -8.32 -6.96 12.00
CA ARG A 294 -7.76 -5.73 12.57
C ARG A 294 -6.78 -6.03 13.71
N ALA A 295 -7.14 -6.90 14.63
CA ALA A 295 -6.27 -7.27 15.76
C ALA A 295 -4.96 -7.86 15.26
N HIS A 296 -4.99 -8.80 14.33
CA HIS A 296 -3.84 -9.41 13.68
C HIS A 296 -2.96 -8.37 12.98
N ALA A 297 -3.56 -7.49 12.17
CA ALA A 297 -2.82 -6.47 11.44
C ALA A 297 -2.10 -5.48 12.38
N LEU A 298 -2.72 -5.09 13.48
CA LEU A 298 -2.09 -4.21 14.47
C LEU A 298 -0.99 -4.92 15.27
N ALA A 299 -1.15 -6.20 15.57
CA ALA A 299 -0.17 -6.98 16.32
C ALA A 299 1.10 -7.29 15.51
N CYS A 300 0.97 -7.53 14.18
CA CYS A 300 2.06 -8.11 13.39
C CYS A 300 2.42 -7.31 12.12
N HIS A 301 1.56 -6.40 11.65
CA HIS A 301 1.66 -5.85 10.30
C HIS A 301 1.60 -4.32 10.23
N THR A 302 2.05 -3.60 11.27
CA THR A 302 2.17 -2.13 11.21
C THR A 302 3.42 -1.70 10.45
N TYR A 303 3.47 -0.43 10.01
CA TYR A 303 4.69 0.15 9.45
C TYR A 303 5.86 0.13 10.44
N ALA A 304 5.63 0.14 11.77
CA ALA A 304 6.69 0.00 12.76
C ALA A 304 7.35 -1.39 12.69
N HIS A 305 6.56 -2.48 12.58
CA HIS A 305 7.09 -3.83 12.37
C HIS A 305 7.91 -3.93 11.08
N ARG A 306 7.42 -3.34 9.99
CA ARG A 306 8.14 -3.31 8.70
C ARG A 306 9.45 -2.52 8.80
N LEU A 307 9.40 -1.39 9.47
CA LEU A 307 10.57 -0.53 9.61
C LEU A 307 11.67 -1.17 10.45
N ALA A 308 11.32 -1.92 11.51
CA ALA A 308 12.30 -2.69 12.28
C ALA A 308 13.07 -3.67 11.38
N LEU A 309 12.36 -4.42 10.51
CA LEU A 309 12.98 -5.31 9.53
C LEU A 309 13.86 -4.55 8.52
N LEU A 310 13.38 -3.39 8.04
CA LEU A 310 14.13 -2.55 7.10
C LEU A 310 15.45 -2.07 7.70
N LEU A 311 15.42 -1.55 8.92
CA LEU A 311 16.60 -1.02 9.61
C LEU A 311 17.63 -2.12 9.94
N ASP A 312 17.16 -3.35 10.20
CA ASP A 312 18.02 -4.54 10.34
C ASP A 312 18.50 -5.08 8.97
N GLY A 313 17.99 -4.55 7.87
CA GLY A 313 18.26 -5.04 6.52
C GLY A 313 17.68 -6.44 6.27
N ARG A 314 16.63 -6.86 6.95
CA ARG A 314 16.01 -8.20 6.83
C ARG A 314 14.82 -8.20 5.87
N SER A 315 14.63 -9.33 5.19
CA SER A 315 13.38 -9.61 4.46
C SER A 315 12.24 -9.87 5.44
N TYR A 316 11.01 -9.58 5.02
CA TYR A 316 9.85 -10.16 5.68
C TYR A 316 9.84 -11.68 5.43
N THR A 317 9.78 -12.43 6.50
CA THR A 317 9.47 -13.85 6.51
C THR A 317 8.17 -14.04 7.29
N SER A 318 7.24 -14.84 6.74
CA SER A 318 6.08 -15.29 7.52
C SER A 318 6.58 -16.12 8.72
N THR A 319 6.24 -15.72 9.90
CA THR A 319 6.43 -16.53 11.12
C THR A 319 5.37 -17.61 11.17
#